data_2988d4033dd39b06a695ae66e7dd33a1
#
_entry.id   2988d4033dd39b06a695ae66e7dd33a1
#
_cell.length_a   1.000
_cell.length_b   1.000
_cell.length_c   1.000
_cell.angle_alpha   90.00
_cell.angle_beta   90.00
_cell.angle_gamma   90.00
#
_symmetry.space_group_name_H-M   'P 1'
#
loop_
_entity.id
_entity.type
_entity.pdbx_description
1 polymer ?
#
loop_
_entity_poly.entity_id
_entity_poly.type
_entity_poly.pdbx_seq_one_letter_code
_entity_poly.pdbx_strand_id
1 'polypeptide(L)'
;MKNEFTIGMLILFFSIIATKTQAQQIFDGNIKNNSLAISPTENIALASNSDVNFVSVYNLKSRKLIKKIFGFISPRNIIFSPDGMKFYITDSSTGFLTVLETKNFKIIEKYAVGFGAFGSAISNNGQEIYINNEATNTVTVIDLSSKSVKKIITGFAEPRQGIKLNATNTKIYVTNFASDAISVVDAATLKIDTTITGFSKIRAISITKDGETLFAANSGSNSIAVVNLNTGIIAQTISVGKDPYGASLSSDENILLSGNKEDNSLSIIDVSTLTNIGVITGFNEPRQAIVYSKNGKNVFVLNKDLSISVVNLSEKKIIYSIQN
;
A
#
# COMPACT_ATOMS: atom_id res chain seq x y z
N MET A 1 -69.88 -9.91 -56.30
CA MET A 1 -68.40 -9.70 -56.21
C MET A 1 -68.18 -8.99 -54.89
N LYS A 2 -67.73 -9.73 -53.89
CA LYS A 2 -67.43 -9.15 -52.53
C LYS A 2 -65.88 -9.10 -52.45
N ASN A 3 -65.37 -7.89 -52.26
CA ASN A 3 -63.96 -7.65 -51.98
C ASN A 3 -63.76 -7.73 -50.46
N GLU A 4 -62.98 -8.70 -50.02
CA GLU A 4 -62.49 -8.76 -48.64
C GLU A 4 -61.12 -8.06 -48.55
N PHE A 5 -61.09 -7.00 -47.78
CA PHE A 5 -59.87 -6.33 -47.41
C PHE A 5 -59.29 -7.02 -46.15
N THR A 6 -58.20 -7.71 -46.33
CA THR A 6 -57.43 -8.27 -45.20
C THR A 6 -56.50 -7.21 -44.66
N ILE A 7 -56.75 -6.71 -43.46
CA ILE A 7 -55.87 -5.79 -42.72
C ILE A 7 -54.80 -6.62 -42.05
N GLY A 8 -53.59 -6.58 -42.58
CA GLY A 8 -52.43 -7.17 -41.93
C GLY A 8 -51.96 -6.32 -40.73
N MET A 9 -52.12 -6.85 -39.55
CA MET A 9 -51.66 -6.25 -38.32
C MET A 9 -50.14 -6.51 -38.13
N LEU A 10 -49.34 -5.48 -38.37
CA LEU A 10 -47.90 -5.53 -38.16
C LEU A 10 -47.59 -5.37 -36.66
N ILE A 11 -47.28 -6.48 -35.97
CA ILE A 11 -46.86 -6.48 -34.60
C ILE A 11 -45.38 -6.16 -34.57
N LEU A 12 -45.01 -4.91 -34.22
CA LEU A 12 -43.63 -4.53 -33.89
C LEU A 12 -43.26 -5.09 -32.53
N PHE A 13 -42.43 -6.11 -32.48
CA PHE A 13 -41.74 -6.55 -31.28
C PHE A 13 -40.65 -5.51 -30.92
N PHE A 14 -40.92 -4.64 -29.99
CA PHE A 14 -39.87 -3.91 -29.31
C PHE A 14 -39.17 -4.86 -28.31
N SER A 15 -38.03 -5.39 -28.71
CA SER A 15 -37.13 -6.05 -27.75
C SER A 15 -36.49 -4.97 -26.87
N ILE A 16 -37.04 -4.80 -25.69
CA ILE A 16 -36.39 -4.04 -24.62
C ILE A 16 -35.15 -4.83 -24.22
N ILE A 17 -34.00 -4.42 -24.77
CA ILE A 17 -32.69 -4.86 -24.26
C ILE A 17 -32.54 -4.17 -22.90
N ALA A 18 -32.97 -4.86 -21.84
CA ALA A 18 -32.62 -4.48 -20.48
C ALA A 18 -31.09 -4.67 -20.35
N THR A 19 -30.33 -3.61 -20.57
CA THR A 19 -28.95 -3.55 -20.11
C THR A 19 -29.01 -3.67 -18.60
N LYS A 20 -28.72 -4.88 -18.10
CA LYS A 20 -28.38 -5.06 -16.67
C LYS A 20 -27.15 -4.19 -16.44
N THR A 21 -27.35 -2.99 -15.94
CA THR A 21 -26.28 -2.28 -15.22
C THR A 21 -25.89 -3.20 -14.08
N GLN A 22 -24.78 -3.92 -14.23
CA GLN A 22 -24.17 -4.57 -13.08
C GLN A 22 -23.93 -3.45 -12.10
N ALA A 23 -24.67 -3.50 -10.98
CA ALA A 23 -24.37 -2.64 -9.85
C ALA A 23 -22.89 -2.84 -9.55
N GLN A 24 -22.11 -1.76 -9.66
CA GLN A 24 -20.69 -1.77 -9.38
C GLN A 24 -20.53 -2.29 -7.96
N GLN A 25 -19.96 -3.50 -7.82
CA GLN A 25 -19.80 -4.12 -6.51
C GLN A 25 -18.81 -3.26 -5.74
N ILE A 26 -19.32 -2.52 -4.76
CA ILE A 26 -18.48 -1.72 -3.87
C ILE A 26 -17.75 -2.71 -2.96
N PHE A 27 -16.44 -2.86 -3.18
CA PHE A 27 -15.59 -3.64 -2.31
C PHE A 27 -15.21 -2.76 -1.11
N ASP A 28 -15.91 -2.91 0.00
CA ASP A 28 -15.60 -2.19 1.25
C ASP A 28 -14.49 -2.87 2.05
N GLY A 29 -14.30 -4.18 1.84
CA GLY A 29 -13.33 -5.05 2.50
C GLY A 29 -13.21 -4.76 3.99
N ASN A 30 -13.62 -5.67 4.83
CA ASN A 30 -13.41 -5.60 6.29
C ASN A 30 -11.91 -5.56 6.68
N ILE A 31 -11.03 -5.35 5.68
CA ILE A 31 -9.59 -5.34 5.84
C ILE A 31 -9.15 -3.96 6.29
N LYS A 32 -8.69 -3.87 7.53
CA LYS A 32 -8.20 -2.62 8.10
C LYS A 32 -6.75 -2.37 7.72
N ASN A 33 -6.46 -1.18 7.22
CA ASN A 33 -5.11 -0.70 6.97
C ASN A 33 -5.00 0.81 7.24
N ASN A 34 -3.78 1.32 7.24
CA ASN A 34 -3.49 2.74 7.22
C ASN A 34 -2.36 3.04 6.25
N SER A 35 -2.23 4.28 5.83
CA SER A 35 -1.18 4.73 4.93
C SER A 35 -0.70 6.12 5.34
N LEU A 36 0.61 6.29 5.37
CA LEU A 36 1.31 7.55 5.60
C LEU A 36 2.34 7.75 4.50
N ALA A 37 2.30 8.90 3.85
CA ALA A 37 3.33 9.31 2.91
C ALA A 37 3.88 10.68 3.30
N ILE A 38 5.19 10.82 3.32
CA ILE A 38 5.89 12.08 3.56
C ILE A 38 6.43 12.60 2.23
N SER A 39 6.18 13.86 1.92
CA SER A 39 6.71 14.46 0.69
C SER A 39 8.25 14.43 0.65
N PRO A 40 8.88 14.31 -0.53
CA PRO A 40 10.33 14.35 -0.63
C PRO A 40 11.01 15.60 -0.04
N THR A 41 10.25 16.69 0.13
CA THR A 41 10.73 17.92 0.79
C THR A 41 10.50 17.95 2.30
N GLU A 42 9.84 16.93 2.87
CA GLU A 42 9.40 16.85 4.28
C GLU A 42 8.54 18.03 4.75
N ASN A 43 7.86 18.70 3.84
CA ASN A 43 6.93 19.79 4.19
C ASN A 43 5.52 19.28 4.48
N ILE A 44 5.12 18.19 3.85
CA ILE A 44 3.76 17.66 3.84
C ILE A 44 3.77 16.19 4.22
N ALA A 45 2.81 15.80 5.07
CA ALA A 45 2.41 14.42 5.27
C ALA A 45 0.99 14.21 4.75
N LEU A 46 0.75 13.07 4.12
CA LEU A 46 -0.55 12.59 3.68
C LEU A 46 -0.90 11.33 4.44
N ALA A 47 -2.09 11.28 5.04
CA ALA A 47 -2.52 10.13 5.80
C ALA A 47 -3.96 9.73 5.52
N SER A 48 -4.21 8.43 5.55
CA SER A 48 -5.52 7.83 5.39
C SER A 48 -5.58 6.49 6.13
N ASN A 49 -6.77 6.01 6.40
CA ASN A 49 -7.01 4.64 6.82
C ASN A 49 -8.31 4.10 6.20
N SER A 50 -8.58 2.83 6.42
CA SER A 50 -9.77 2.14 5.88
C SER A 50 -11.11 2.60 6.46
N ASP A 51 -11.11 3.42 7.51
CA ASP A 51 -12.32 3.83 8.23
C ASP A 51 -12.82 5.22 7.80
N VAL A 52 -12.08 5.87 6.88
CA VAL A 52 -12.42 7.21 6.38
C VAL A 52 -12.46 7.25 4.86
N ASN A 53 -13.24 8.19 4.31
CA ASN A 53 -13.40 8.44 2.87
C ASN A 53 -12.62 9.66 2.38
N PHE A 54 -11.59 10.05 3.11
CA PHE A 54 -10.75 11.21 2.79
C PHE A 54 -9.28 10.92 3.06
N VAL A 55 -8.43 11.79 2.55
CA VAL A 55 -7.00 11.84 2.87
C VAL A 55 -6.72 13.13 3.63
N SER A 56 -6.12 13.01 4.81
CA SER A 56 -5.67 14.14 5.63
C SER A 56 -4.33 14.66 5.12
N VAL A 57 -4.19 15.97 5.05
CA VAL A 57 -2.97 16.68 4.65
C VAL A 57 -2.44 17.47 5.84
N TYR A 58 -1.23 17.19 6.24
CA TYR A 58 -0.55 17.88 7.35
C TYR A 58 0.62 18.72 6.84
N ASN A 59 0.79 19.90 7.41
CA ASN A 59 2.02 20.66 7.27
C ASN A 59 2.96 20.26 8.42
N LEU A 60 4.09 19.66 8.09
CA LEU A 60 5.04 19.15 9.09
C LEU A 60 5.80 20.24 9.83
N LYS A 61 6.04 21.39 9.17
CA LYS A 61 6.71 22.53 9.79
C LYS A 61 5.83 23.19 10.86
N SER A 62 4.56 23.47 10.54
CA SER A 62 3.60 24.05 11.48
C SER A 62 2.98 23.04 12.43
N ARG A 63 3.17 21.73 12.19
CA ARG A 63 2.59 20.61 12.94
C ARG A 63 1.07 20.65 13.02
N LYS A 64 0.41 20.95 11.89
CA LYS A 64 -1.04 21.10 11.83
C LYS A 64 -1.66 20.35 10.66
N LEU A 65 -2.86 19.81 10.86
CA LEU A 65 -3.75 19.45 9.77
C LEU A 65 -4.10 20.74 8.98
N ILE A 66 -3.95 20.71 7.66
CA ILE A 66 -4.23 21.88 6.81
C ILE A 66 -5.37 21.63 5.83
N LYS A 67 -5.69 20.36 5.53
CA LYS A 67 -6.75 20.02 4.58
C LYS A 67 -7.19 18.57 4.75
N LYS A 68 -8.46 18.30 4.37
CA LYS A 68 -8.96 16.96 4.07
C LYS A 68 -9.36 16.92 2.59
N ILE A 69 -8.88 15.91 1.86
CA ILE A 69 -9.19 15.71 0.44
C ILE A 69 -10.24 14.61 0.36
N PHE A 70 -11.42 14.96 -0.14
CA PHE A 70 -12.54 14.06 -0.33
C PHE A 70 -12.64 13.53 -1.76
N GLY A 71 -13.54 12.59 -1.99
CA GLY A 71 -13.77 11.99 -3.32
C GLY A 71 -13.27 10.56 -3.42
N PHE A 72 -13.01 9.93 -2.28
CA PHE A 72 -12.66 8.52 -2.10
C PHE A 72 -13.80 7.78 -1.38
N ILE A 73 -13.77 6.45 -1.42
CA ILE A 73 -14.62 5.58 -0.60
C ILE A 73 -13.76 4.85 0.42
N SER A 74 -12.71 4.16 -0.03
CA SER A 74 -11.78 3.42 0.82
C SER A 74 -10.33 3.66 0.35
N PRO A 75 -9.75 4.84 0.63
CA PRO A 75 -8.36 5.12 0.26
C PRO A 75 -7.41 4.22 1.03
N ARG A 76 -6.49 3.52 0.32
CA ARG A 76 -5.68 2.44 0.89
C ARG A 76 -4.20 2.74 0.97
N ASN A 77 -3.60 3.17 -0.12
CA ASN A 77 -2.18 3.50 -0.14
C ASN A 77 -1.95 4.87 -0.77
N ILE A 78 -0.93 5.56 -0.27
CA ILE A 78 -0.53 6.88 -0.74
C ILE A 78 0.96 6.84 -0.99
N ILE A 79 1.39 7.24 -2.19
CA ILE A 79 2.81 7.38 -2.52
C ILE A 79 3.03 8.69 -3.29
N PHE A 80 4.18 9.32 -3.09
CA PHE A 80 4.61 10.46 -3.89
C PHE A 80 5.35 9.98 -5.15
N SER A 81 5.31 10.81 -6.21
CA SER A 81 6.28 10.70 -7.30
C SER A 81 7.69 11.01 -6.77
N PRO A 82 8.76 10.47 -7.40
CA PRO A 82 10.13 10.72 -6.95
C PRO A 82 10.50 12.20 -6.86
N ASP A 83 9.95 13.04 -7.75
CA ASP A 83 10.12 14.49 -7.76
C ASP A 83 9.24 15.23 -6.74
N GLY A 84 8.28 14.52 -6.11
CA GLY A 84 7.33 15.08 -5.16
C GLY A 84 6.28 16.00 -5.74
N MET A 85 6.21 16.17 -7.08
CA MET A 85 5.23 17.07 -7.70
C MET A 85 3.84 16.48 -7.75
N LYS A 86 3.73 15.16 -7.69
CA LYS A 86 2.47 14.41 -7.69
C LYS A 86 2.43 13.42 -6.54
N PHE A 87 1.24 12.97 -6.23
CA PHE A 87 1.03 11.79 -5.38
C PHE A 87 -0.14 10.96 -5.91
N TYR A 88 -0.13 9.72 -5.55
CA TYR A 88 -1.01 8.68 -6.05
C TYR A 88 -1.74 8.04 -4.88
N ILE A 89 -3.04 7.81 -5.05
CA ILE A 89 -3.90 7.19 -4.03
C ILE A 89 -4.65 6.03 -4.66
N THR A 90 -4.51 4.84 -4.08
CA THR A 90 -5.35 3.68 -4.43
C THR A 90 -6.64 3.71 -3.62
N ASP A 91 -7.76 3.35 -4.24
CA ASP A 91 -9.06 3.23 -3.59
C ASP A 91 -9.64 1.84 -3.87
N SER A 92 -9.74 1.01 -2.82
CA SER A 92 -10.11 -0.39 -2.99
C SER A 92 -11.57 -0.58 -3.39
N SER A 93 -12.46 0.30 -2.94
CA SER A 93 -13.89 0.22 -3.25
C SER A 93 -14.22 0.68 -4.65
N THR A 94 -13.50 1.66 -5.18
CA THR A 94 -13.74 2.18 -6.52
C THR A 94 -12.89 1.50 -7.59
N GLY A 95 -11.78 0.85 -7.20
CA GLY A 95 -10.84 0.23 -8.13
C GLY A 95 -10.03 1.23 -8.95
N PHE A 96 -9.83 2.44 -8.43
CA PHE A 96 -9.06 3.49 -9.10
C PHE A 96 -7.74 3.78 -8.40
N LEU A 97 -6.74 4.12 -9.22
CA LEU A 97 -5.58 4.90 -8.82
C LEU A 97 -5.88 6.36 -9.19
N THR A 98 -5.92 7.24 -8.20
CA THR A 98 -6.15 8.67 -8.39
C THR A 98 -4.83 9.43 -8.30
N VAL A 99 -4.55 10.30 -9.26
CA VAL A 99 -3.36 11.14 -9.33
C VAL A 99 -3.71 12.58 -8.97
N LEU A 100 -2.95 13.17 -8.04
CA LEU A 100 -3.15 14.55 -7.61
C LEU A 100 -1.85 15.36 -7.72
N GLU A 101 -1.98 16.66 -7.97
CA GLU A 101 -0.86 17.60 -7.86
C GLU A 101 -0.58 17.94 -6.39
N THR A 102 0.69 17.93 -6.01
CA THR A 102 1.11 18.26 -4.63
C THR A 102 0.88 19.73 -4.28
N LYS A 103 1.05 20.64 -5.26
CA LYS A 103 0.98 22.11 -5.02
C LYS A 103 -0.40 22.61 -4.61
N ASN A 104 -1.48 21.96 -5.04
CA ASN A 104 -2.86 22.44 -4.85
C ASN A 104 -3.84 21.33 -4.45
N PHE A 105 -3.38 20.07 -4.43
CA PHE A 105 -4.15 18.86 -4.11
C PHE A 105 -5.33 18.61 -5.08
N LYS A 106 -5.21 19.07 -6.32
CA LYS A 106 -6.23 18.82 -7.34
C LYS A 106 -6.03 17.48 -7.99
N ILE A 107 -7.13 16.76 -8.20
CA ILE A 107 -7.14 15.53 -9.01
C ILE A 107 -6.88 15.94 -10.46
N ILE A 108 -5.88 15.31 -11.08
CA ILE A 108 -5.50 15.54 -12.47
C ILE A 108 -5.75 14.33 -13.36
N GLU A 109 -5.82 13.12 -12.78
CA GLU A 109 -5.98 11.90 -13.54
C GLU A 109 -6.52 10.76 -12.67
N LYS A 110 -7.18 9.77 -13.30
CA LYS A 110 -7.61 8.52 -12.66
C LYS A 110 -7.40 7.36 -13.61
N TYR A 111 -6.88 6.25 -13.08
CA TYR A 111 -6.72 4.99 -13.80
C TYR A 111 -7.61 3.92 -13.19
N ALA A 112 -8.40 3.23 -13.98
CA ALA A 112 -9.10 2.02 -13.54
C ALA A 112 -8.08 0.89 -13.44
N VAL A 113 -7.83 0.40 -12.24
CA VAL A 113 -6.78 -0.59 -11.95
C VAL A 113 -7.33 -1.94 -11.48
N GLY A 114 -8.58 -1.98 -11.08
CA GLY A 114 -9.25 -3.18 -10.56
C GLY A 114 -9.69 -3.02 -9.11
N PHE A 115 -10.76 -3.72 -8.75
CA PHE A 115 -11.30 -3.70 -7.39
C PHE A 115 -10.32 -4.29 -6.38
N GLY A 116 -10.39 -3.79 -5.16
CA GLY A 116 -9.45 -4.16 -4.13
C GLY A 116 -8.06 -3.54 -4.32
N ALA A 117 -7.96 -2.36 -4.99
CA ALA A 117 -6.70 -1.64 -5.15
C ALA A 117 -6.12 -1.24 -3.79
N PHE A 118 -5.07 -1.94 -3.36
CA PHE A 118 -4.42 -1.80 -2.05
C PHE A 118 -3.05 -1.16 -2.17
N GLY A 119 -2.01 -1.94 -1.87
CA GLY A 119 -0.62 -1.48 -1.89
C GLY A 119 -0.18 -1.05 -3.28
N SER A 120 0.69 -0.08 -3.35
CA SER A 120 1.32 0.35 -4.59
C SER A 120 2.79 0.68 -4.40
N ALA A 121 3.56 0.51 -5.47
CA ALA A 121 4.96 0.87 -5.54
C ALA A 121 5.24 1.58 -6.88
N ILE A 122 6.14 2.55 -6.86
CA ILE A 122 6.54 3.32 -8.04
C ILE A 122 8.01 3.01 -8.36
N SER A 123 8.34 2.92 -9.64
CA SER A 123 9.72 2.77 -10.11
C SER A 123 10.56 4.01 -9.76
N ASN A 124 11.88 3.83 -9.58
CA ASN A 124 12.78 4.92 -9.18
C ASN A 124 12.82 6.08 -10.19
N ASN A 125 12.58 5.78 -11.48
CA ASN A 125 12.46 6.77 -12.54
C ASN A 125 11.08 7.43 -12.63
N GLY A 126 10.12 6.99 -11.82
CA GLY A 126 8.76 7.53 -11.79
C GLY A 126 7.92 7.21 -13.02
N GLN A 127 8.31 6.22 -13.84
CA GLN A 127 7.60 5.91 -15.09
C GLN A 127 6.56 4.80 -14.96
N GLU A 128 6.71 3.92 -13.96
CA GLU A 128 5.78 2.81 -13.76
C GLU A 128 5.27 2.76 -12.33
N ILE A 129 4.01 2.43 -12.19
CA ILE A 129 3.36 2.17 -10.91
C ILE A 129 2.76 0.76 -10.92
N TYR A 130 2.98 0.02 -9.85
CA TYR A 130 2.49 -1.33 -9.63
C TYR A 130 1.48 -1.31 -8.51
N ILE A 131 0.29 -1.88 -8.73
CA ILE A 131 -0.83 -1.83 -7.80
C ILE A 131 -1.33 -3.24 -7.52
N ASN A 132 -1.33 -3.63 -6.26
CA ASN A 132 -1.98 -4.85 -5.80
C ASN A 132 -3.51 -4.67 -5.82
N ASN A 133 -4.21 -5.62 -6.45
CA ASN A 133 -5.67 -5.67 -6.46
C ASN A 133 -6.12 -6.93 -5.72
N GLU A 134 -6.46 -6.79 -4.47
CA GLU A 134 -6.79 -7.90 -3.57
C GLU A 134 -8.02 -8.67 -4.05
N ALA A 135 -9.11 -7.97 -4.41
CA ALA A 135 -10.36 -8.59 -4.81
C ALA A 135 -10.29 -9.37 -6.14
N THR A 136 -9.31 -9.05 -7.00
CA THR A 136 -9.14 -9.71 -8.30
C THR A 136 -7.93 -10.63 -8.35
N ASN A 137 -7.14 -10.72 -7.28
CA ASN A 137 -5.90 -11.51 -7.22
C ASN A 137 -4.90 -11.15 -8.32
N THR A 138 -4.74 -9.85 -8.61
CA THR A 138 -3.89 -9.34 -9.69
C THR A 138 -2.96 -8.23 -9.21
N VAL A 139 -1.92 -7.96 -10.00
CA VAL A 139 -1.13 -6.73 -9.93
C VAL A 139 -1.30 -5.98 -11.24
N THR A 140 -1.79 -4.75 -11.19
CA THR A 140 -1.90 -3.88 -12.36
C THR A 140 -0.64 -3.02 -12.48
N VAL A 141 -0.06 -2.96 -13.67
CA VAL A 141 1.08 -2.12 -14.01
C VAL A 141 0.59 -0.98 -14.89
N ILE A 142 0.80 0.26 -14.43
CA ILE A 142 0.52 1.48 -15.18
C ILE A 142 1.83 2.04 -15.74
N ASP A 143 1.86 2.34 -17.02
CA ASP A 143 2.86 3.21 -17.63
C ASP A 143 2.36 4.65 -17.54
N LEU A 144 3.06 5.46 -16.73
CA LEU A 144 2.71 6.84 -16.47
C LEU A 144 3.09 7.78 -17.60
N SER A 145 3.97 7.36 -18.52
CA SER A 145 4.34 8.15 -19.70
C SER A 145 3.30 8.05 -20.80
N SER A 146 2.84 6.85 -21.11
CA SER A 146 1.74 6.59 -22.05
C SER A 146 0.35 6.76 -21.43
N LYS A 147 0.28 6.93 -20.10
CA LYS A 147 -0.95 7.09 -19.31
C LYS A 147 -1.93 5.92 -19.50
N SER A 148 -1.43 4.72 -19.51
CA SER A 148 -2.23 3.53 -19.80
C SER A 148 -1.85 2.33 -18.94
N VAL A 149 -2.76 1.36 -18.83
CA VAL A 149 -2.47 0.06 -18.25
C VAL A 149 -1.51 -0.69 -19.18
N LYS A 150 -0.29 -0.92 -18.71
CA LYS A 150 0.74 -1.68 -19.45
C LYS A 150 0.47 -3.17 -19.38
N LYS A 151 0.07 -3.68 -18.21
CA LYS A 151 -0.13 -5.11 -17.97
C LYS A 151 -1.01 -5.35 -16.74
N ILE A 152 -1.76 -6.44 -16.76
CA ILE A 152 -2.36 -7.05 -15.58
C ILE A 152 -1.68 -8.40 -15.39
N ILE A 153 -1.03 -8.58 -14.25
CA ILE A 153 -0.33 -9.81 -13.87
C ILE A 153 -1.29 -10.61 -12.99
N THR A 154 -1.43 -11.90 -13.25
CA THR A 154 -2.28 -12.85 -12.52
C THR A 154 -1.43 -13.86 -11.75
N GLY A 155 -2.05 -14.67 -10.88
CA GLY A 155 -1.37 -15.74 -10.15
C GLY A 155 -1.02 -15.37 -8.70
N PHE A 156 -1.62 -14.32 -8.17
CA PHE A 156 -1.51 -13.92 -6.76
C PHE A 156 -2.66 -14.50 -5.92
N ALA A 157 -2.53 -14.40 -4.60
CA ALA A 157 -3.54 -14.86 -3.64
C ALA A 157 -3.77 -13.77 -2.57
N GLU A 158 -4.81 -12.96 -2.72
CA GLU A 158 -5.11 -11.79 -1.90
C GLU A 158 -3.87 -10.87 -1.72
N PRO A 159 -3.31 -10.29 -2.80
CA PRO A 159 -2.20 -9.36 -2.69
C PRO A 159 -2.69 -8.07 -2.04
N ARG A 160 -2.15 -7.76 -0.84
CA ARG A 160 -2.61 -6.63 -0.02
C ARG A 160 -1.61 -5.48 -0.04
N GLN A 161 -1.22 -4.98 1.14
CA GLN A 161 -0.38 -3.78 1.27
C GLN A 161 1.08 -3.98 0.82
N GLY A 162 1.63 -5.19 1.01
CA GLY A 162 3.04 -5.45 0.75
C GLY A 162 3.34 -5.56 -0.74
N ILE A 163 3.95 -4.52 -1.29
CA ILE A 163 4.56 -4.51 -2.62
C ILE A 163 5.80 -3.62 -2.59
N LYS A 164 6.93 -4.13 -3.09
CA LYS A 164 8.21 -3.41 -3.14
C LYS A 164 8.98 -3.77 -4.39
N LEU A 165 9.67 -2.76 -4.97
CA LEU A 165 10.73 -3.00 -5.93
C LEU A 165 12.07 -3.12 -5.19
N ASN A 166 13.00 -3.92 -5.73
CA ASN A 166 14.40 -3.83 -5.30
C ASN A 166 15.03 -2.51 -5.80
N ALA A 167 16.21 -2.17 -5.27
CA ALA A 167 16.88 -0.90 -5.57
C ALA A 167 17.17 -0.67 -7.06
N THR A 168 17.34 -1.76 -7.84
CA THR A 168 17.62 -1.71 -9.29
C THR A 168 16.36 -1.73 -10.15
N ASN A 169 15.16 -1.84 -9.57
CA ASN A 169 13.87 -2.01 -10.26
C ASN A 169 13.81 -3.23 -11.20
N THR A 170 14.58 -4.27 -10.93
CA THR A 170 14.59 -5.51 -11.74
C THR A 170 13.63 -6.56 -11.20
N LYS A 171 13.26 -6.49 -9.91
CA LYS A 171 12.35 -7.41 -9.24
C LYS A 171 11.27 -6.66 -8.46
N ILE A 172 10.07 -7.23 -8.44
CA ILE A 172 8.94 -6.75 -7.67
C ILE A 172 8.53 -7.87 -6.71
N TYR A 173 8.43 -7.55 -5.43
CA TYR A 173 8.05 -8.48 -4.37
C TYR A 173 6.63 -8.16 -3.91
N VAL A 174 5.74 -9.14 -3.97
CA VAL A 174 4.32 -8.99 -3.68
C VAL A 174 3.91 -9.98 -2.60
N THR A 175 3.40 -9.47 -1.48
CA THR A 175 2.86 -10.35 -0.42
C THR A 175 1.50 -10.89 -0.79
N ASN A 176 1.33 -12.21 -0.67
CA ASN A 176 0.07 -12.92 -0.86
C ASN A 176 -0.46 -13.34 0.50
N PHE A 177 -1.48 -12.65 0.99
CA PHE A 177 -1.99 -12.87 2.34
C PHE A 177 -2.69 -14.22 2.51
N ALA A 178 -3.46 -14.66 1.50
CA ALA A 178 -4.20 -15.92 1.59
C ALA A 178 -3.32 -17.18 1.48
N SER A 179 -2.12 -17.06 0.90
CA SER A 179 -1.17 -18.19 0.77
C SER A 179 0.06 -18.06 1.67
N ASP A 180 0.13 -17.03 2.51
CA ASP A 180 1.29 -16.75 3.37
C ASP A 180 2.62 -16.83 2.59
N ALA A 181 2.69 -16.13 1.45
CA ALA A 181 3.79 -16.23 0.51
C ALA A 181 4.17 -14.85 -0.06
N ILE A 182 5.36 -14.75 -0.65
CA ILE A 182 5.82 -13.61 -1.45
C ILE A 182 6.05 -14.10 -2.87
N SER A 183 5.32 -13.54 -3.84
CA SER A 183 5.63 -13.71 -5.26
C SER A 183 6.75 -12.73 -5.65
N VAL A 184 7.76 -13.25 -6.33
CA VAL A 184 8.83 -12.44 -6.93
C VAL A 184 8.56 -12.34 -8.42
N VAL A 185 8.32 -11.13 -8.90
CA VAL A 185 8.01 -10.85 -10.29
C VAL A 185 9.23 -10.23 -10.97
N ASP A 186 9.59 -10.72 -12.13
CA ASP A 186 10.59 -10.10 -12.98
C ASP A 186 10.00 -8.84 -13.63
N ALA A 187 10.63 -7.69 -13.41
CA ALA A 187 10.09 -6.40 -13.84
C ALA A 187 10.16 -6.18 -15.37
N ALA A 188 11.07 -6.85 -16.08
CA ALA A 188 11.20 -6.73 -17.52
C ALA A 188 10.14 -7.56 -18.27
N THR A 189 9.90 -8.80 -17.80
CA THR A 189 8.95 -9.72 -18.43
C THR A 189 7.55 -9.62 -17.87
N LEU A 190 7.39 -9.03 -16.68
CA LEU A 190 6.15 -8.94 -15.90
C LEU A 190 5.52 -10.33 -15.67
N LYS A 191 6.36 -11.31 -15.32
CA LYS A 191 5.98 -12.67 -14.96
C LYS A 191 6.47 -13.02 -13.56
N ILE A 192 5.73 -13.87 -12.86
CA ILE A 192 6.17 -14.42 -11.57
C ILE A 192 7.31 -15.41 -11.86
N ASP A 193 8.48 -15.13 -11.31
CA ASP A 193 9.68 -15.97 -11.42
C ASP A 193 9.69 -17.09 -10.39
N THR A 194 9.41 -16.71 -9.14
CA THR A 194 9.47 -17.62 -8.00
C THR A 194 8.53 -17.17 -6.89
N THR A 195 8.33 -18.04 -5.92
CA THR A 195 7.51 -17.78 -4.73
C THR A 195 8.25 -18.21 -3.49
N ILE A 196 8.33 -17.31 -2.50
CA ILE A 196 8.92 -17.58 -1.18
C ILE A 196 7.77 -17.88 -0.22
N THR A 197 7.87 -18.97 0.53
CA THR A 197 6.84 -19.47 1.45
C THR A 197 7.34 -19.57 2.89
N GLY A 198 6.47 -19.97 3.83
CA GLY A 198 6.82 -20.17 5.23
C GLY A 198 6.51 -18.99 6.15
N PHE A 199 5.72 -18.04 5.67
CA PHE A 199 5.23 -16.90 6.48
C PHE A 199 3.98 -17.27 7.28
N SER A 200 3.51 -16.34 8.11
CA SER A 200 2.30 -16.47 8.91
C SER A 200 1.55 -15.14 8.97
N LYS A 201 0.42 -15.03 8.26
CA LYS A 201 -0.35 -13.80 8.07
C LYS A 201 0.56 -12.62 7.68
N ILE A 202 1.29 -12.80 6.59
CA ILE A 202 2.29 -11.84 6.10
C ILE A 202 1.68 -10.45 5.85
N ARG A 203 2.41 -9.41 6.24
CA ARG A 203 2.01 -8.00 6.12
C ARG A 203 3.00 -7.20 5.27
N ALA A 204 3.60 -6.15 5.85
CA ALA A 204 4.57 -5.32 5.16
C ALA A 204 5.94 -6.01 5.01
N ILE A 205 6.66 -5.57 3.98
CA ILE A 205 8.02 -6.03 3.68
C ILE A 205 8.95 -4.83 3.46
N SER A 206 10.23 -5.05 3.75
CA SER A 206 11.34 -4.17 3.31
C SER A 206 12.47 -5.01 2.76
N ILE A 207 13.25 -4.41 1.84
CA ILE A 207 14.36 -5.06 1.15
C ILE A 207 15.59 -4.19 1.31
N THR A 208 16.74 -4.80 1.57
CA THR A 208 18.03 -4.10 1.62
C THR A 208 18.44 -3.62 0.22
N LYS A 209 19.27 -2.57 0.15
CA LYS A 209 19.68 -1.94 -1.12
C LYS A 209 20.51 -2.88 -1.99
N ASP A 210 21.29 -3.77 -1.37
CA ASP A 210 22.04 -4.81 -2.08
C ASP A 210 21.11 -5.88 -2.70
N GLY A 211 19.85 -5.95 -2.25
CA GLY A 211 18.87 -6.91 -2.73
C GLY A 211 19.08 -8.32 -2.18
N GLU A 212 19.87 -8.49 -1.12
CA GLU A 212 20.19 -9.82 -0.56
C GLU A 212 19.26 -10.23 0.59
N THR A 213 18.72 -9.26 1.33
CA THR A 213 17.87 -9.52 2.50
C THR A 213 16.50 -8.87 2.36
N LEU A 214 15.45 -9.63 2.71
CA LEU A 214 14.09 -9.12 2.85
C LEU A 214 13.60 -9.37 4.28
N PHE A 215 13.00 -8.33 4.86
CA PHE A 215 12.31 -8.39 6.15
C PHE A 215 10.81 -8.41 5.92
N ALA A 216 10.10 -9.34 6.56
CA ALA A 216 8.65 -9.49 6.44
C ALA A 216 7.98 -9.56 7.81
N ALA A 217 6.97 -8.74 8.04
CA ALA A 217 6.16 -8.79 9.24
C ALA A 217 5.18 -9.99 9.16
N ASN A 218 5.26 -10.89 10.15
CA ASN A 218 4.42 -12.07 10.32
C ASN A 218 3.46 -11.84 11.48
N SER A 219 2.25 -11.33 11.19
CA SER A 219 1.29 -10.99 12.26
C SER A 219 0.73 -12.23 12.96
N GLY A 220 0.75 -13.39 12.31
CA GLY A 220 0.29 -14.64 12.91
C GLY A 220 1.26 -15.30 13.89
N SER A 221 2.55 -14.90 13.87
CA SER A 221 3.59 -15.46 14.76
C SER A 221 4.30 -14.40 15.60
N ASN A 222 3.84 -13.14 15.59
CA ASN A 222 4.44 -12.03 16.33
C ASN A 222 5.94 -11.88 16.08
N SER A 223 6.33 -11.96 14.81
CA SER A 223 7.74 -11.97 14.43
C SER A 223 8.01 -11.19 13.14
N ILE A 224 9.27 -10.86 12.91
CA ILE A 224 9.81 -10.46 11.62
C ILE A 224 10.58 -11.64 11.03
N ALA A 225 10.20 -12.09 9.84
CA ALA A 225 11.00 -13.05 9.10
C ALA A 225 12.14 -12.34 8.37
N VAL A 226 13.34 -12.91 8.45
CA VAL A 226 14.53 -12.49 7.72
C VAL A 226 14.77 -13.48 6.59
N VAL A 227 14.59 -13.05 5.36
CA VAL A 227 14.70 -13.89 4.16
C VAL A 227 16.01 -13.62 3.46
N ASN A 228 16.78 -14.66 3.17
CA ASN A 228 17.89 -14.59 2.24
C ASN A 228 17.32 -14.65 0.80
N LEU A 229 17.42 -13.59 0.04
CA LEU A 229 16.84 -13.50 -1.30
C LEU A 229 17.61 -14.27 -2.37
N ASN A 230 18.89 -14.62 -2.12
CA ASN A 230 19.67 -15.45 -3.04
C ASN A 230 19.20 -16.92 -3.00
N THR A 231 18.71 -17.37 -1.85
CA THR A 231 18.21 -18.75 -1.66
C THR A 231 16.70 -18.86 -1.62
N GLY A 232 16.00 -17.75 -1.37
CA GLY A 232 14.55 -17.73 -1.15
C GLY A 232 14.10 -18.37 0.17
N ILE A 233 15.00 -18.49 1.15
CA ILE A 233 14.73 -19.20 2.43
C ILE A 233 14.66 -18.18 3.57
N ILE A 234 13.74 -18.41 4.52
CA ILE A 234 13.71 -17.68 5.80
C ILE A 234 14.90 -18.18 6.63
N ALA A 235 15.92 -17.32 6.75
CA ALA A 235 17.14 -17.63 7.49
C ALA A 235 16.95 -17.54 9.02
N GLN A 236 16.09 -16.61 9.45
CA GLN A 236 15.85 -16.32 10.87
C GLN A 236 14.48 -15.68 11.07
N THR A 237 13.96 -15.77 12.30
CA THR A 237 12.81 -14.98 12.77
C THR A 237 13.18 -14.19 14.02
N ILE A 238 12.73 -12.93 14.09
CA ILE A 238 12.99 -12.04 15.22
C ILE A 238 11.66 -11.79 15.94
N SER A 239 11.59 -12.12 17.24
CA SER A 239 10.39 -11.87 18.04
C SER A 239 10.17 -10.37 18.24
N VAL A 240 8.92 -9.93 18.05
CA VAL A 240 8.46 -8.54 18.22
C VAL A 240 7.20 -8.50 19.06
N GLY A 241 6.56 -7.34 19.17
CA GLY A 241 5.27 -7.23 19.86
C GLY A 241 4.12 -7.90 19.08
N LYS A 242 2.91 -7.86 19.64
CA LYS A 242 1.74 -8.58 19.13
C LYS A 242 1.14 -7.94 17.88
N ASP A 243 0.72 -8.78 16.94
CA ASP A 243 0.11 -8.43 15.65
C ASP A 243 0.96 -7.39 14.88
N PRO A 244 2.23 -7.74 14.51
CA PRO A 244 3.10 -6.84 13.78
C PRO A 244 2.60 -6.62 12.34
N TYR A 245 2.48 -5.36 11.94
CA TYR A 245 2.09 -4.95 10.58
C TYR A 245 3.23 -4.29 9.82
N GLY A 246 4.16 -3.64 10.52
CA GLY A 246 5.26 -2.87 9.95
C GLY A 246 6.53 -3.69 9.77
N ALA A 247 7.24 -3.42 8.69
CA ALA A 247 8.65 -3.78 8.50
C ALA A 247 9.27 -2.58 7.76
N SER A 248 9.68 -1.56 8.49
CA SER A 248 10.21 -0.31 7.92
C SER A 248 11.70 -0.21 8.20
N LEU A 249 12.50 -0.33 7.14
CA LEU A 249 13.96 -0.27 7.20
C LEU A 249 14.43 1.18 7.11
N SER A 250 15.40 1.57 7.95
CA SER A 250 16.01 2.89 7.87
C SER A 250 16.84 3.06 6.59
N SER A 251 17.08 4.31 6.20
CA SER A 251 17.82 4.61 4.96
C SER A 251 19.30 4.21 5.01
N ASP A 252 19.88 4.11 6.20
CA ASP A 252 21.23 3.60 6.46
C ASP A 252 21.26 2.08 6.70
N GLU A 253 20.07 1.45 6.71
CA GLU A 253 19.84 0.01 6.90
C GLU A 253 20.30 -0.55 8.25
N ASN A 254 20.53 0.31 9.24
CA ASN A 254 20.96 -0.12 10.56
C ASN A 254 19.79 -0.53 11.47
N ILE A 255 18.61 0.07 11.27
CA ILE A 255 17.43 -0.12 12.12
C ILE A 255 16.22 -0.54 11.28
N LEU A 256 15.54 -1.58 11.73
CA LEU A 256 14.21 -1.96 11.25
C LEU A 256 13.18 -1.70 12.35
N LEU A 257 12.08 -1.06 12.00
CA LEU A 257 10.96 -0.80 12.91
C LEU A 257 9.75 -1.67 12.55
N SER A 258 9.13 -2.26 13.57
CA SER A 258 7.87 -2.99 13.44
C SER A 258 6.78 -2.34 14.27
N GLY A 259 5.67 -1.95 13.63
CA GLY A 259 4.47 -1.48 14.31
C GLY A 259 3.65 -2.67 14.80
N ASN A 260 3.48 -2.80 16.11
CA ASN A 260 2.78 -3.89 16.79
C ASN A 260 1.39 -3.39 17.19
N LYS A 261 0.40 -3.74 16.39
CA LYS A 261 -0.95 -3.15 16.47
C LYS A 261 -1.63 -3.44 17.81
N GLU A 262 -1.59 -4.69 18.30
CA GLU A 262 -2.26 -5.08 19.53
C GLU A 262 -1.55 -4.58 20.80
N ASP A 263 -0.23 -4.40 20.74
CA ASP A 263 0.57 -3.90 21.86
C ASP A 263 0.67 -2.36 21.89
N ASN A 264 0.12 -1.66 20.90
CA ASN A 264 0.25 -0.20 20.77
C ASN A 264 1.71 0.27 20.85
N SER A 265 2.61 -0.45 20.21
CA SER A 265 4.07 -0.26 20.34
C SER A 265 4.81 -0.35 19.01
N LEU A 266 6.06 0.12 19.01
CA LEU A 266 7.05 -0.17 17.98
C LEU A 266 8.17 -1.02 18.57
N SER A 267 8.51 -2.12 17.92
CA SER A 267 9.76 -2.84 18.15
C SER A 267 10.89 -2.21 17.34
N ILE A 268 12.07 -2.09 17.95
CA ILE A 268 13.29 -1.58 17.34
C ILE A 268 14.25 -2.76 17.15
N ILE A 269 14.58 -3.06 15.91
CA ILE A 269 15.45 -4.17 15.55
C ILE A 269 16.77 -3.61 15.03
N ASP A 270 17.88 -4.09 15.60
CA ASP A 270 19.22 -3.89 15.05
C ASP A 270 19.44 -4.86 13.90
N VAL A 271 19.69 -4.32 12.70
CA VAL A 271 19.82 -5.13 11.49
C VAL A 271 21.12 -5.91 11.45
N SER A 272 22.18 -5.40 12.07
CA SER A 272 23.50 -6.07 12.08
C SER A 272 23.52 -7.32 12.96
N THR A 273 22.77 -7.28 14.07
CA THR A 273 22.69 -8.41 15.02
C THR A 273 21.42 -9.24 14.85
N LEU A 274 20.46 -8.75 14.06
CA LEU A 274 19.13 -9.35 13.86
C LEU A 274 18.39 -9.60 15.19
N THR A 275 18.47 -8.64 16.12
CA THR A 275 17.86 -8.71 17.44
C THR A 275 16.96 -7.52 17.73
N ASN A 276 15.90 -7.76 18.51
CA ASN A 276 15.05 -6.69 19.05
C ASN A 276 15.78 -6.01 20.22
N ILE A 277 16.16 -4.74 20.02
CA ILE A 277 16.95 -3.92 20.99
C ILE A 277 16.11 -2.93 21.77
N GLY A 278 14.80 -2.94 21.63
CA GLY A 278 13.93 -2.06 22.39
C GLY A 278 12.52 -1.95 21.88
N VAL A 279 11.66 -1.37 22.70
CA VAL A 279 10.26 -1.14 22.40
C VAL A 279 9.88 0.29 22.78
N ILE A 280 9.14 0.96 21.91
CA ILE A 280 8.55 2.28 22.20
C ILE A 280 7.05 2.10 22.30
N THR A 281 6.42 2.64 23.33
CA THR A 281 4.98 2.56 23.60
C THR A 281 4.30 3.93 23.48
N GLY A 282 2.96 3.95 23.62
CA GLY A 282 2.17 5.20 23.60
C GLY A 282 1.57 5.54 22.24
N PHE A 283 1.50 4.57 21.34
CA PHE A 283 0.79 4.69 20.06
C PHE A 283 -0.67 4.24 20.20
N ASN A 284 -1.44 4.44 19.15
CA ASN A 284 -2.80 3.93 19.00
C ASN A 284 -2.89 3.06 17.73
N GLU A 285 -2.87 1.75 17.89
CA GLU A 285 -2.87 0.75 16.80
C GLU A 285 -1.88 1.10 15.66
N PRO A 286 -0.56 1.25 15.94
CA PRO A 286 0.43 1.49 14.91
C PRO A 286 0.54 0.28 13.98
N ARG A 287 0.59 0.53 12.67
CA ARG A 287 0.63 -0.53 11.65
C ARG A 287 1.88 -0.37 10.77
N GLN A 288 1.72 -0.56 9.45
CA GLN A 288 2.80 -0.41 8.47
C GLN A 288 3.14 1.04 8.12
N ALA A 289 2.32 2.01 8.51
CA ALA A 289 2.52 3.43 8.19
C ALA A 289 3.58 4.07 9.11
N ILE A 290 4.83 3.70 8.89
CA ILE A 290 6.04 4.11 9.60
C ILE A 290 7.02 4.68 8.57
N VAL A 291 7.38 5.95 8.67
CA VAL A 291 8.24 6.65 7.71
C VAL A 291 9.37 7.36 8.43
N TYR A 292 10.61 7.07 8.06
CA TYR A 292 11.78 7.77 8.58
C TYR A 292 11.90 9.18 7.98
N SER A 293 12.39 10.14 8.80
CA SER A 293 12.85 11.42 8.28
C SER A 293 14.13 11.22 7.45
N LYS A 294 14.38 12.12 6.51
CA LYS A 294 15.58 12.06 5.64
C LYS A 294 16.90 11.99 6.38
N ASN A 295 16.98 12.69 7.53
CA ASN A 295 18.17 12.69 8.36
C ASN A 295 18.28 11.46 9.29
N GLY A 296 17.32 10.54 9.22
CA GLY A 296 17.27 9.32 10.03
C GLY A 296 17.03 9.51 11.53
N LYS A 297 16.93 10.76 12.01
CA LYS A 297 16.80 11.03 13.45
C LYS A 297 15.41 10.80 14.02
N ASN A 298 14.39 11.07 13.20
CA ASN A 298 12.99 10.96 13.59
C ASN A 298 12.23 9.95 12.74
N VAL A 299 11.15 9.47 13.29
CA VAL A 299 10.21 8.58 12.60
C VAL A 299 8.80 9.11 12.79
N PHE A 300 8.04 9.14 11.69
CA PHE A 300 6.63 9.47 11.67
C PHE A 300 5.83 8.18 11.70
N VAL A 301 4.93 8.05 12.65
CA VAL A 301 4.09 6.86 12.85
C VAL A 301 2.63 7.27 12.84
N LEU A 302 1.86 6.72 11.93
CA LEU A 302 0.43 6.98 11.86
C LEU A 302 -0.33 6.13 12.86
N ASN A 303 -1.13 6.78 13.69
CA ASN A 303 -2.08 6.16 14.60
C ASN A 303 -3.44 5.91 13.91
N LYS A 304 -4.30 5.12 14.54
CA LYS A 304 -5.64 4.77 14.04
C LYS A 304 -6.54 6.01 13.87
N ASP A 305 -6.43 6.98 14.75
CA ASP A 305 -7.19 8.23 14.72
C ASP A 305 -6.65 9.25 13.69
N LEU A 306 -5.70 8.83 12.86
CA LEU A 306 -4.97 9.64 11.88
C LEU A 306 -4.04 10.70 12.50
N SER A 307 -3.86 10.73 13.83
CA SER A 307 -2.76 11.49 14.40
C SER A 307 -1.40 10.91 14.00
N ILE A 308 -0.38 11.75 13.89
CA ILE A 308 0.97 11.34 13.53
C ILE A 308 1.86 11.52 14.76
N SER A 309 2.30 10.42 15.37
CA SER A 309 3.31 10.45 16.42
C SER A 309 4.70 10.60 15.81
N VAL A 310 5.49 11.51 16.33
CA VAL A 310 6.88 11.72 15.91
C VAL A 310 7.81 11.20 17.01
N VAL A 311 8.61 10.22 16.62
CA VAL A 311 9.54 9.51 17.50
C VAL A 311 10.95 10.03 17.27
N ASN A 312 11.68 10.29 18.32
CA ASN A 312 13.14 10.46 18.29
C ASN A 312 13.78 9.08 18.53
N LEU A 313 14.53 8.58 17.54
CA LEU A 313 15.11 7.23 17.61
C LEU A 313 16.21 7.09 18.65
N SER A 314 17.06 8.10 18.82
CA SER A 314 18.15 8.05 19.82
C SER A 314 17.62 8.10 21.26
N GLU A 315 16.53 8.81 21.49
CA GLU A 315 15.86 8.89 22.79
C GLU A 315 14.84 7.77 23.01
N LYS A 316 14.52 7.01 21.95
CA LYS A 316 13.52 5.92 21.93
C LYS A 316 12.18 6.35 22.51
N LYS A 317 11.71 7.56 22.18
CA LYS A 317 10.44 8.11 22.70
C LYS A 317 9.70 8.96 21.69
N ILE A 318 8.37 9.08 21.88
CA ILE A 318 7.53 10.05 21.18
C ILE A 318 7.86 11.44 21.73
N ILE A 319 8.25 12.36 20.84
CA ILE A 319 8.59 13.75 21.20
C ILE A 319 7.42 14.73 21.02
N TYR A 320 6.51 14.44 20.11
CA TYR A 320 5.22 15.12 19.93
C TYR A 320 4.30 14.33 19.01
N SER A 321 3.02 14.73 18.95
CA SER A 321 2.06 14.22 17.98
C SER A 321 1.36 15.36 17.25
N ILE A 322 1.07 15.14 15.96
CA ILE A 322 0.29 16.05 15.13
C ILE A 322 -1.13 15.51 15.09
N GLN A 323 -2.11 16.28 15.51
CA GLN A 323 -3.51 15.87 15.60
C GLN A 323 -4.22 16.00 14.25
N ASN A 324 -5.27 15.13 14.02
CA ASN A 324 -6.09 15.12 12.81
C ASN A 324 -7.30 16.08 12.90
#